data_55416fbe06ec7a1cf7760e48e2a61d30
#
_entry.id   55416fbe06ec7a1cf7760e48e2a61d30
#
_cell.length_a   1.000
_cell.length_b   1.000
_cell.length_c   1.000
_cell.angle_alpha   90.00
_cell.angle_beta   90.00
_cell.angle_gamma   90.00
#
_symmetry.space_group_name_H-M   'P 1'
#
loop_
_entity.id
_entity.type
_entity.pdbx_description
1 polymer ?
#
loop_
_entity_poly.entity_id
_entity_poly.type
_entity_poly.pdbx_seq_one_letter_code
_entity_poly.pdbx_strand_id
1 'polypeptide(L)'
;MATISFKPKQVTKRITSHLQDRTRDVIMNRFGLTVDAEKKTLEEIGKKYNITRERVRQIEDAALILIKKSSAFKAEQAVFDELKQLIHSLGSIVAEHELLLHISKDKNTQNHINFYLTLGDFFKKHREDDHFKIRWSVDDEMAGKVHESLRKLYASLNDEDLVLETEMIKRFFDQMKDIAEQYRNNEIARRWLSMSKNISKNPLGEWGKSSSPNVHTRGVKDYAFLVMRKHGSPMHFREV
;
A
#
# COMPACT_ATOMS: atom_id res chain seq x y z
N MET A 1 -4.88 -16.01 -5.06
CA MET A 1 -4.79 -15.23 -3.80
C MET A 1 -3.69 -15.88 -2.97
N ALA A 2 -2.65 -15.18 -2.61
CA ALA A 2 -1.69 -15.67 -1.63
C ALA A 2 -2.40 -15.71 -0.28
N THR A 3 -2.74 -16.91 0.16
CA THR A 3 -3.41 -17.10 1.44
C THR A 3 -2.33 -17.14 2.49
N ILE A 4 -2.37 -16.23 3.47
CA ILE A 4 -1.52 -16.33 4.65
C ILE A 4 -1.86 -17.60 5.41
N SER A 5 -0.84 -18.30 5.92
CA SER A 5 -1.01 -19.59 6.62
C SER A 5 -1.52 -19.45 8.05
N PHE A 6 -1.42 -18.26 8.64
CA PHE A 6 -1.74 -17.97 10.03
C PHE A 6 -3.09 -17.26 10.19
N LYS A 7 -3.62 -17.29 11.42
CA LYS A 7 -4.87 -16.61 11.81
C LYS A 7 -4.56 -15.30 12.53
N PRO A 8 -4.73 -14.11 11.89
CA PRO A 8 -4.26 -12.85 12.46
C PRO A 8 -4.80 -12.54 13.86
N LYS A 9 -6.11 -12.74 14.11
CA LYS A 9 -6.69 -12.50 15.44
C LYS A 9 -6.02 -13.31 16.55
N GLN A 10 -5.66 -14.57 16.26
CA GLN A 10 -5.01 -15.45 17.24
C GLN A 10 -3.58 -15.03 17.52
N VAL A 11 -2.83 -14.66 16.47
CA VAL A 11 -1.47 -14.13 16.62
C VAL A 11 -1.49 -12.85 17.46
N THR A 12 -2.37 -11.90 17.15
CA THR A 12 -2.52 -10.67 17.93
C THR A 12 -2.82 -10.98 19.41
N LYS A 13 -3.76 -11.90 19.68
CA LYS A 13 -4.08 -12.32 21.05
C LYS A 13 -2.84 -12.83 21.79
N ARG A 14 -2.01 -13.65 21.14
CA ARG A 14 -0.79 -14.20 21.76
C ARG A 14 0.25 -13.11 22.02
N ILE A 15 0.58 -12.28 21.02
CA ILE A 15 1.63 -11.25 21.16
C ILE A 15 1.24 -10.10 22.11
N THR A 16 -0.06 -9.91 22.38
CA THR A 16 -0.54 -8.87 23.31
C THR A 16 -0.93 -9.42 24.69
N SER A 17 -0.84 -10.73 24.92
CA SER A 17 -1.34 -11.40 26.15
C SER A 17 -0.70 -10.91 27.44
N HIS A 18 0.57 -10.52 27.38
CA HIS A 18 1.37 -10.06 28.54
C HIS A 18 1.16 -8.57 28.87
N LEU A 19 0.45 -7.81 28.01
CA LEU A 19 0.16 -6.42 28.28
C LEU A 19 -0.91 -6.28 29.37
N GLN A 20 -0.78 -5.26 30.21
CA GLN A 20 -1.84 -4.87 31.15
C GLN A 20 -3.11 -4.50 30.35
N ASP A 21 -4.28 -4.75 30.93
CA ASP A 21 -5.57 -4.59 30.25
C ASP A 21 -5.77 -3.21 29.62
N ARG A 22 -5.45 -2.14 30.37
CA ARG A 22 -5.55 -0.76 29.85
C ARG A 22 -4.60 -0.54 28.65
N THR A 23 -3.38 -1.01 28.74
CA THR A 23 -2.38 -0.87 27.67
C THR A 23 -2.80 -1.65 26.44
N ARG A 24 -3.30 -2.88 26.64
CA ARG A 24 -3.85 -3.73 25.57
C ARG A 24 -5.03 -3.03 24.90
N ASP A 25 -5.97 -2.50 25.66
CA ASP A 25 -7.14 -1.79 25.11
C ASP A 25 -6.74 -0.56 24.28
N VAL A 26 -5.71 0.18 24.70
CA VAL A 26 -5.15 1.29 23.90
C VAL A 26 -4.68 0.78 22.54
N ILE A 27 -3.87 -0.28 22.49
CA ILE A 27 -3.40 -0.87 21.23
C ILE A 27 -4.54 -1.40 20.38
N MET A 28 -5.50 -2.12 20.98
CA MET A 28 -6.65 -2.67 20.26
C MET A 28 -7.48 -1.58 19.58
N ASN A 29 -7.76 -0.49 20.28
CA ASN A 29 -8.51 0.65 19.74
C ASN A 29 -7.68 1.44 18.72
N ARG A 30 -6.40 1.66 18.99
CA ARG A 30 -5.51 2.46 18.11
C ARG A 30 -5.35 1.85 16.73
N PHE A 31 -5.19 0.54 16.69
CA PHE A 31 -5.00 -0.21 15.43
C PHE A 31 -6.31 -0.78 14.86
N GLY A 32 -7.45 -0.59 15.51
CA GLY A 32 -8.74 -1.14 15.07
C GLY A 32 -8.76 -2.67 15.06
N LEU A 33 -8.22 -3.30 16.11
CA LEU A 33 -8.10 -4.76 16.24
C LEU A 33 -9.31 -5.38 16.94
N THR A 34 -10.30 -4.56 17.28
CA THR A 34 -11.61 -4.95 17.85
C THR A 34 -12.56 -5.46 16.77
N VAL A 35 -13.71 -5.96 17.14
CA VAL A 35 -14.69 -6.56 16.22
C VAL A 35 -15.22 -5.54 15.21
N ASP A 36 -15.38 -4.30 15.64
CA ASP A 36 -15.85 -3.18 14.80
C ASP A 36 -14.82 -2.73 13.75
N ALA A 37 -13.57 -3.17 13.90
CA ALA A 37 -12.44 -2.81 13.03
C ALA A 37 -12.23 -1.29 12.86
N GLU A 38 -12.67 -0.48 13.84
CA GLU A 38 -12.52 0.97 13.83
C GLU A 38 -11.23 1.39 14.53
N LYS A 39 -10.43 2.19 13.82
CA LYS A 39 -9.22 2.82 14.37
C LYS A 39 -9.62 4.09 15.09
N LYS A 40 -9.30 4.18 16.39
CA LYS A 40 -9.53 5.38 17.17
C LYS A 40 -8.33 6.31 17.18
N THR A 41 -8.58 7.60 17.17
CA THR A 41 -7.55 8.62 17.29
C THR A 41 -6.97 8.66 18.71
N LEU A 42 -5.78 9.23 18.85
CA LEU A 42 -5.17 9.44 20.17
C LEU A 42 -6.07 10.28 21.10
N GLU A 43 -6.82 11.22 20.52
CA GLU A 43 -7.73 12.09 21.25
C GLU A 43 -8.97 11.34 21.77
N GLU A 44 -9.60 10.52 20.94
CA GLU A 44 -10.76 9.70 21.34
C GLU A 44 -10.39 8.72 22.45
N ILE A 45 -9.22 8.06 22.34
CA ILE A 45 -8.72 7.19 23.39
C ILE A 45 -8.39 8.00 24.65
N GLY A 46 -7.81 9.19 24.51
CA GLY A 46 -7.53 10.10 25.60
C GLY A 46 -8.79 10.48 26.37
N LYS A 47 -9.87 10.82 25.67
CA LYS A 47 -11.20 11.11 26.26
C LYS A 47 -11.75 9.91 27.03
N LYS A 48 -11.65 8.69 26.46
CA LYS A 48 -12.10 7.46 27.13
C LYS A 48 -11.42 7.24 28.49
N TYR A 49 -10.14 7.59 28.61
CA TYR A 49 -9.34 7.35 29.82
C TYR A 49 -9.06 8.60 30.66
N ASN A 50 -9.62 9.74 30.28
CA ASN A 50 -9.38 11.04 30.92
C ASN A 50 -7.87 11.36 31.01
N ILE A 51 -7.15 11.20 29.90
CA ILE A 51 -5.72 11.52 29.76
C ILE A 51 -5.47 12.29 28.46
N THR A 52 -4.32 12.95 28.38
CA THR A 52 -3.94 13.70 27.18
C THR A 52 -3.61 12.79 25.99
N ARG A 53 -3.78 13.29 24.76
CA ARG A 53 -3.36 12.61 23.52
C ARG A 53 -1.89 12.18 23.58
N GLU A 54 -1.05 13.01 24.18
CA GLU A 54 0.38 12.73 24.31
C GLU A 54 0.63 11.55 25.27
N ARG A 55 -0.15 11.47 26.36
CA ARG A 55 -0.05 10.32 27.27
C ARG A 55 -0.48 9.01 26.59
N VAL A 56 -1.50 9.07 25.72
CA VAL A 56 -1.90 7.90 24.90
C VAL A 56 -0.77 7.49 23.96
N ARG A 57 -0.12 8.44 23.29
CA ARG A 57 1.02 8.18 22.41
C ARG A 57 2.17 7.50 23.16
N GLN A 58 2.50 7.98 24.36
CA GLN A 58 3.53 7.36 25.20
C GLN A 58 3.17 5.90 25.58
N ILE A 59 1.90 5.65 25.87
CA ILE A 59 1.42 4.28 26.18
C ILE A 59 1.52 3.40 24.93
N GLU A 60 1.13 3.91 23.74
CA GLU A 60 1.26 3.21 22.46
C GLU A 60 2.72 2.82 22.19
N ASP A 61 3.64 3.82 22.26
CA ASP A 61 5.07 3.59 21.99
C ASP A 61 5.68 2.57 22.98
N ALA A 62 5.39 2.73 24.28
CA ALA A 62 5.86 1.79 25.29
C ALA A 62 5.30 0.37 25.08
N ALA A 63 4.04 0.25 24.70
CA ALA A 63 3.41 -1.03 24.44
C ALA A 63 4.04 -1.74 23.23
N LEU A 64 4.31 -1.03 22.14
CA LEU A 64 4.98 -1.60 20.96
C LEU A 64 6.38 -2.12 21.33
N ILE A 65 7.13 -1.38 22.16
CA ILE A 65 8.45 -1.83 22.64
C ILE A 65 8.31 -3.08 23.51
N LEU A 66 7.33 -3.11 24.42
CA LEU A 66 7.09 -4.28 25.28
C LEU A 66 6.72 -5.52 24.47
N ILE A 67 5.85 -5.37 23.46
CA ILE A 67 5.49 -6.47 22.56
C ILE A 67 6.72 -7.02 21.88
N LYS A 68 7.54 -6.19 21.25
CA LYS A 68 8.75 -6.60 20.54
C LYS A 68 9.75 -7.36 21.42
N LYS A 69 9.85 -7.00 22.70
CA LYS A 69 10.74 -7.64 23.66
C LYS A 69 10.21 -8.96 24.22
N SER A 70 8.92 -9.25 24.06
CA SER A 70 8.27 -10.41 24.68
C SER A 70 8.68 -11.73 24.03
N SER A 71 8.67 -12.80 24.83
CA SER A 71 8.85 -14.17 24.32
C SER A 71 7.73 -14.59 23.36
N ALA A 72 6.50 -14.10 23.59
CA ALA A 72 5.36 -14.35 22.73
C ALA A 72 5.58 -13.79 21.30
N PHE A 73 6.16 -12.59 21.18
CA PHE A 73 6.49 -12.00 19.87
C PHE A 73 7.60 -12.79 19.17
N LYS A 74 8.63 -13.20 19.93
CA LYS A 74 9.72 -14.01 19.37
C LYS A 74 9.23 -15.38 18.87
N ALA A 75 8.26 -15.98 19.56
CA ALA A 75 7.67 -17.27 19.15
C ALA A 75 6.83 -17.16 17.85
N GLU A 76 6.37 -15.97 17.49
CA GLU A 76 5.59 -15.71 16.25
C GLU A 76 6.47 -15.23 15.08
N GLN A 77 7.79 -15.36 15.15
CA GLN A 77 8.71 -14.87 14.11
C GLN A 77 8.36 -15.40 12.71
N ALA A 78 7.91 -16.65 12.62
CA ALA A 78 7.48 -17.27 11.36
C ALA A 78 6.37 -16.48 10.63
N VAL A 79 5.49 -15.79 11.38
CA VAL A 79 4.43 -14.92 10.81
C VAL A 79 5.05 -13.72 10.11
N PHE A 80 6.05 -13.12 10.71
CA PHE A 80 6.76 -11.96 10.15
C PHE A 80 7.61 -12.35 8.96
N ASP A 81 8.25 -13.53 9.00
CA ASP A 81 9.02 -14.08 7.88
C ASP A 81 8.11 -14.40 6.69
N GLU A 82 6.91 -14.95 6.92
CA GLU A 82 5.91 -15.19 5.87
C GLU A 82 5.46 -13.88 5.22
N LEU A 83 5.16 -12.84 6.01
CA LEU A 83 4.80 -11.52 5.47
C LEU A 83 5.96 -10.87 4.71
N LYS A 84 7.20 -11.03 5.18
CA LYS A 84 8.40 -10.57 4.48
C LYS A 84 8.55 -11.25 3.12
N GLN A 85 8.41 -12.56 3.08
CA GLN A 85 8.48 -13.34 1.84
C GLN A 85 7.35 -12.95 0.87
N LEU A 86 6.14 -12.71 1.39
CA LEU A 86 5.02 -12.24 0.59
C LEU A 86 5.34 -10.87 -0.05
N ILE A 87 5.79 -9.89 0.72
CA ILE A 87 6.15 -8.56 0.16
C ILE A 87 7.30 -8.70 -0.85
N HIS A 88 8.26 -9.57 -0.57
CA HIS A 88 9.35 -9.85 -1.50
C HIS A 88 8.82 -10.40 -2.84
N SER A 89 7.92 -11.38 -2.80
CA SER A 89 7.29 -11.95 -4.00
C SER A 89 6.42 -10.96 -4.78
N LEU A 90 5.91 -9.93 -4.11
CA LEU A 90 5.14 -8.84 -4.72
C LEU A 90 6.02 -7.73 -5.32
N GLY A 91 7.36 -7.85 -5.23
CA GLY A 91 8.31 -6.91 -5.80
C GLY A 91 9.14 -6.13 -4.78
N SER A 92 9.26 -6.62 -3.54
CA SER A 92 10.00 -6.03 -2.41
C SER A 92 9.52 -4.66 -1.93
N ILE A 93 8.72 -3.96 -2.70
CA ILE A 93 8.00 -2.74 -2.33
C ILE A 93 6.58 -2.79 -2.93
N VAL A 94 5.58 -2.42 -2.15
CA VAL A 94 4.17 -2.51 -2.54
C VAL A 94 3.34 -1.41 -1.87
N ALA A 95 2.34 -0.87 -2.55
CA ALA A 95 1.38 0.07 -1.97
C ALA A 95 0.60 -0.58 -0.82
N GLU A 96 0.44 0.12 0.32
CA GLU A 96 -0.26 -0.41 1.51
C GLU A 96 -1.63 -0.97 1.17
N HIS A 97 -2.42 -0.22 0.40
CA HIS A 97 -3.76 -0.65 0.01
C HIS A 97 -3.76 -1.94 -0.83
N GLU A 98 -2.84 -2.07 -1.78
CA GLU A 98 -2.73 -3.27 -2.61
C GLU A 98 -2.27 -4.49 -1.81
N LEU A 99 -1.29 -4.33 -0.93
CA LEU A 99 -0.84 -5.40 -0.04
C LEU A 99 -1.99 -5.91 0.83
N LEU A 100 -2.72 -5.01 1.46
CA LEU A 100 -3.82 -5.36 2.35
C LEU A 100 -4.97 -6.05 1.60
N LEU A 101 -5.34 -5.55 0.42
CA LEU A 101 -6.35 -6.19 -0.43
C LEU A 101 -5.90 -7.54 -1.00
N HIS A 102 -4.61 -7.68 -1.30
CA HIS A 102 -4.05 -8.95 -1.77
C HIS A 102 -4.17 -10.05 -0.70
N ILE A 103 -4.00 -9.69 0.59
CA ILE A 103 -4.11 -10.62 1.71
C ILE A 103 -5.57 -10.91 2.05
N SER A 104 -6.40 -9.87 2.19
CA SER A 104 -7.81 -10.03 2.57
C SER A 104 -8.65 -8.82 2.19
N LYS A 105 -9.94 -9.06 1.87
CA LYS A 105 -10.95 -8.00 1.74
C LYS A 105 -11.54 -7.58 3.09
N ASP A 106 -11.39 -8.41 4.13
CA ASP A 106 -11.89 -8.12 5.47
C ASP A 106 -11.04 -7.06 6.17
N LYS A 107 -11.66 -5.95 6.52
CA LYS A 107 -11.01 -4.79 7.15
C LYS A 107 -10.37 -5.13 8.49
N ASN A 108 -10.98 -6.01 9.27
CA ASN A 108 -10.41 -6.42 10.56
C ASN A 108 -9.10 -7.19 10.34
N THR A 109 -9.07 -8.14 9.42
CA THR A 109 -7.84 -8.84 9.00
C THR A 109 -6.77 -7.86 8.51
N GLN A 110 -7.14 -6.90 7.65
CA GLN A 110 -6.22 -5.88 7.17
C GLN A 110 -5.60 -5.05 8.31
N ASN A 111 -6.39 -4.70 9.32
CA ASN A 111 -5.90 -3.97 10.49
C ASN A 111 -4.87 -4.79 11.29
N HIS A 112 -5.09 -6.09 11.48
CA HIS A 112 -4.11 -6.97 12.11
C HIS A 112 -2.81 -7.04 11.31
N ILE A 113 -2.88 -7.17 9.98
CA ILE A 113 -1.69 -7.16 9.13
C ILE A 113 -0.95 -5.82 9.24
N ASN A 114 -1.66 -4.69 9.19
CA ASN A 114 -1.04 -3.37 9.35
C ASN A 114 -0.34 -3.21 10.72
N PHE A 115 -0.93 -3.81 11.76
CA PHE A 115 -0.30 -3.87 13.07
C PHE A 115 1.02 -4.68 13.04
N TYR A 116 1.06 -5.82 12.37
CA TYR A 116 2.30 -6.62 12.23
C TYR A 116 3.36 -5.90 11.41
N LEU A 117 2.97 -5.24 10.33
CA LEU A 117 3.90 -4.42 9.54
C LEU A 117 4.52 -3.29 10.39
N THR A 118 3.78 -2.76 11.37
CA THR A 118 4.29 -1.74 12.31
C THR A 118 5.23 -2.36 13.37
N LEU A 119 5.02 -3.61 13.74
CA LEU A 119 5.84 -4.31 14.73
C LEU A 119 7.14 -4.88 14.15
N GLY A 120 7.11 -5.41 12.92
CA GLY A 120 8.26 -6.09 12.34
C GLY A 120 9.37 -5.11 11.92
N ASP A 121 10.60 -5.39 12.35
CA ASP A 121 11.76 -4.53 12.05
C ASP A 121 12.22 -4.63 10.58
N PHE A 122 11.73 -5.63 9.85
CA PHE A 122 12.02 -5.82 8.43
C PHE A 122 11.19 -4.92 7.51
N PHE A 123 10.10 -4.34 8.03
CA PHE A 123 9.15 -3.58 7.23
C PHE A 123 9.40 -2.10 7.40
N LYS A 124 9.73 -1.45 6.29
CA LYS A 124 9.91 0.00 6.26
C LYS A 124 8.67 0.66 5.67
N LYS A 125 8.01 1.46 6.48
CA LYS A 125 6.89 2.28 6.01
C LYS A 125 7.39 3.54 5.34
N HIS A 126 7.01 3.72 4.08
CA HIS A 126 7.17 4.98 3.36
C HIS A 126 5.85 5.73 3.40
N ARG A 127 5.84 6.90 4.01
CA ARG A 127 4.66 7.75 4.09
C ARG A 127 4.26 8.24 2.71
N GLU A 128 3.00 8.61 2.57
CA GLU A 128 2.52 9.31 1.39
C GLU A 128 3.29 10.62 1.21
N ASP A 129 3.64 10.91 -0.03
CA ASP A 129 4.29 12.14 -0.45
C ASP A 129 3.63 12.66 -1.76
N ASP A 130 4.19 13.69 -2.38
CA ASP A 130 3.65 14.29 -3.61
C ASP A 130 3.71 13.35 -4.82
N HIS A 131 4.57 12.34 -4.78
CA HIS A 131 4.82 11.43 -5.89
C HIS A 131 4.21 10.04 -5.69
N PHE A 132 4.13 9.58 -4.45
CA PHE A 132 3.81 8.19 -4.15
C PHE A 132 2.78 8.03 -3.04
N LYS A 133 1.94 7.00 -3.16
CA LYS A 133 1.02 6.54 -2.13
C LYS A 133 1.78 5.93 -0.94
N ILE A 134 1.08 5.72 0.19
CA ILE A 134 1.64 4.96 1.34
C ILE A 134 2.06 3.57 0.85
N ARG A 135 3.27 3.15 1.19
CA ARG A 135 3.87 1.90 0.74
C ARG A 135 4.78 1.28 1.77
N TRP A 136 4.96 -0.02 1.68
CA TRP A 136 5.84 -0.80 2.53
C TRP A 136 6.93 -1.47 1.71
N SER A 137 8.16 -1.51 2.23
CA SER A 137 9.28 -2.23 1.62
C SER A 137 9.95 -3.16 2.62
N VAL A 138 10.61 -4.20 2.07
CA VAL A 138 11.48 -5.14 2.80
C VAL A 138 12.92 -5.10 2.29
N ASP A 139 13.16 -4.25 1.30
CA ASP A 139 14.46 -4.03 0.66
C ASP A 139 14.57 -2.54 0.29
N ASP A 140 15.47 -1.83 0.97
CA ASP A 140 15.65 -0.38 0.77
C ASP A 140 16.31 -0.04 -0.56
N GLU A 141 17.22 -0.89 -1.04
CA GLU A 141 17.89 -0.69 -2.32
C GLU A 141 16.88 -0.81 -3.47
N MET A 142 16.08 -1.89 -3.44
CA MET A 142 15.02 -2.08 -4.43
C MET A 142 14.00 -0.95 -4.38
N ALA A 143 13.58 -0.52 -3.19
CA ALA A 143 12.67 0.61 -3.04
C ALA A 143 13.24 1.89 -3.66
N GLY A 144 14.53 2.16 -3.46
CA GLY A 144 15.23 3.29 -4.09
C GLY A 144 15.20 3.22 -5.61
N LYS A 145 15.55 2.05 -6.19
CA LYS A 145 15.55 1.81 -7.63
C LYS A 145 14.15 2.01 -8.23
N VAL A 146 13.12 1.47 -7.60
CA VAL A 146 11.72 1.61 -8.07
C VAL A 146 11.28 3.07 -8.03
N HIS A 147 11.55 3.79 -6.94
CA HIS A 147 11.18 5.21 -6.83
C HIS A 147 11.90 6.07 -7.89
N GLU A 148 13.17 5.85 -8.10
CA GLU A 148 13.94 6.59 -9.10
C GLU A 148 13.43 6.31 -10.51
N SER A 149 13.18 5.04 -10.85
CA SER A 149 12.68 4.65 -12.16
C SER A 149 11.29 5.22 -12.43
N LEU A 150 10.40 5.25 -11.44
CA LEU A 150 9.07 5.90 -11.56
C LEU A 150 9.18 7.41 -11.78
N ARG A 151 10.12 8.10 -11.12
CA ARG A 151 10.36 9.53 -11.35
C ARG A 151 10.91 9.79 -12.75
N LYS A 152 11.87 8.98 -13.22
CA LYS A 152 12.42 9.08 -14.58
C LYS A 152 11.35 8.81 -15.63
N LEU A 153 10.52 7.79 -15.41
CA LEU A 153 9.41 7.47 -16.30
C LEU A 153 8.44 8.65 -16.38
N TYR A 154 8.02 9.21 -15.24
CA TYR A 154 7.15 10.39 -15.22
C TYR A 154 7.75 11.58 -15.97
N ALA A 155 9.04 11.84 -15.79
CA ALA A 155 9.74 12.93 -16.48
C ALA A 155 9.83 12.73 -18.00
N SER A 156 9.80 11.48 -18.47
CA SER A 156 9.85 11.14 -19.89
C SER A 156 8.48 11.20 -20.59
N LEU A 157 7.38 11.30 -19.85
CA LEU A 157 6.04 11.39 -20.42
C LEU A 157 5.69 12.86 -20.75
N ASN A 158 5.02 13.06 -21.88
CA ASN A 158 4.36 14.34 -22.20
C ASN A 158 2.95 14.39 -21.62
N ASP A 159 2.36 15.58 -21.53
CA ASP A 159 1.02 15.74 -20.93
C ASP A 159 -0.09 15.11 -21.78
N GLU A 160 0.13 14.97 -23.07
CA GLU A 160 -0.83 14.38 -24.02
C GLU A 160 -0.60 12.87 -24.23
N ASP A 161 0.47 12.30 -23.67
CA ASP A 161 0.80 10.91 -23.88
C ASP A 161 -0.27 10.00 -23.29
N LEU A 162 -0.76 9.09 -24.14
CA LEU A 162 -1.58 7.94 -23.76
C LEU A 162 -0.90 6.67 -24.28
N VAL A 163 -0.39 5.88 -23.37
CA VAL A 163 0.49 4.76 -23.63
C VAL A 163 -0.20 3.45 -23.25
N LEU A 164 -0.20 2.48 -24.14
CA LEU A 164 -0.70 1.14 -23.84
C LEU A 164 0.09 0.50 -22.71
N GLU A 165 -0.54 -0.35 -21.92
CA GLU A 165 0.07 -0.97 -20.75
C GLU A 165 1.36 -1.72 -21.06
N THR A 166 1.40 -2.47 -22.16
CA THR A 166 2.59 -3.22 -22.60
C THR A 166 3.78 -2.31 -22.86
N GLU A 167 3.53 -1.20 -23.54
CA GLU A 167 4.57 -0.20 -23.84
C GLU A 167 4.96 0.58 -22.55
N MET A 168 4.03 0.89 -21.68
CA MET A 168 4.33 1.56 -20.40
C MET A 168 5.24 0.69 -19.52
N ILE A 169 4.94 -0.61 -19.41
CA ILE A 169 5.77 -1.58 -18.68
C ILE A 169 7.17 -1.67 -19.29
N LYS A 170 7.27 -1.71 -20.62
CA LYS A 170 8.56 -1.71 -21.32
C LYS A 170 9.35 -0.45 -20.98
N ARG A 171 8.77 0.74 -21.13
CA ARG A 171 9.41 2.02 -20.81
C ARG A 171 9.85 2.08 -19.35
N PHE A 172 9.04 1.51 -18.43
CA PHE A 172 9.41 1.44 -17.02
C PHE A 172 10.66 0.57 -16.81
N PHE A 173 10.71 -0.63 -17.40
CA PHE A 173 11.88 -1.50 -17.29
C PHE A 173 13.12 -0.93 -17.98
N ASP A 174 12.96 -0.15 -19.04
CA ASP A 174 14.08 0.55 -19.70
C ASP A 174 14.71 1.62 -18.77
N GLN A 175 13.94 2.19 -17.84
CA GLN A 175 14.45 3.07 -16.80
C GLN A 175 15.11 2.31 -15.63
N MET A 176 14.86 1.01 -15.52
CA MET A 176 15.26 0.20 -14.38
C MET A 176 16.44 -0.70 -14.74
N LYS A 177 17.65 -0.19 -14.50
CA LYS A 177 18.89 -0.94 -14.72
C LYS A 177 19.14 -1.91 -13.56
N ASP A 178 19.82 -3.02 -13.86
CA ASP A 178 20.35 -4.00 -12.88
C ASP A 178 19.28 -4.54 -11.90
N ILE A 179 18.15 -4.97 -12.46
CA ILE A 179 17.09 -5.64 -11.73
C ILE A 179 17.21 -7.16 -11.88
N ALA A 180 17.04 -7.89 -10.78
CA ALA A 180 17.02 -9.35 -10.81
C ALA A 180 15.85 -9.88 -11.67
N GLU A 181 16.12 -10.98 -12.41
CA GLU A 181 15.17 -11.56 -13.37
C GLU A 181 13.79 -11.88 -12.75
N GLN A 182 13.79 -12.32 -11.49
CA GLN A 182 12.56 -12.63 -10.75
C GLN A 182 11.56 -11.46 -10.65
N TYR A 183 12.03 -10.23 -10.78
CA TYR A 183 11.19 -9.03 -10.74
C TYR A 183 10.77 -8.55 -12.14
N ARG A 184 11.34 -9.11 -13.20
CA ARG A 184 11.02 -8.74 -14.59
C ARG A 184 9.73 -9.40 -15.05
N ASN A 185 8.63 -9.11 -14.41
CA ASN A 185 7.31 -9.57 -14.85
C ASN A 185 6.27 -8.44 -14.82
N ASN A 186 5.26 -8.58 -15.67
CA ASN A 186 4.25 -7.55 -15.88
C ASN A 186 3.40 -7.29 -14.64
N GLU A 187 3.20 -8.27 -13.78
CA GLU A 187 2.36 -8.12 -12.58
C GLU A 187 3.07 -7.26 -11.53
N ILE A 188 4.36 -7.50 -11.30
CA ILE A 188 5.17 -6.67 -10.42
C ILE A 188 5.28 -5.25 -10.97
N ALA A 189 5.54 -5.09 -12.29
CA ALA A 189 5.59 -3.78 -12.91
C ALA A 189 4.29 -2.98 -12.73
N ARG A 190 3.13 -3.62 -12.90
CA ARG A 190 1.81 -2.97 -12.64
C ARG A 190 1.69 -2.48 -11.20
N ARG A 191 2.12 -3.30 -10.22
CA ARG A 191 2.11 -2.93 -8.79
C ARG A 191 3.00 -1.72 -8.54
N TRP A 192 4.20 -1.71 -9.10
CA TRP A 192 5.09 -0.58 -8.96
C TRP A 192 4.54 0.69 -9.62
N LEU A 193 4.01 0.61 -10.83
CA LEU A 193 3.36 1.72 -11.51
C LEU A 193 2.17 2.28 -10.70
N SER A 194 1.38 1.41 -10.07
CA SER A 194 0.21 1.81 -9.28
C SER A 194 0.55 2.56 -7.98
N MET A 195 1.81 2.48 -7.50
CA MET A 195 2.27 3.27 -6.35
C MET A 195 2.41 4.75 -6.67
N SER A 196 2.62 5.11 -7.95
CA SER A 196 2.71 6.51 -8.37
C SER A 196 1.37 7.22 -8.18
N LYS A 197 1.44 8.50 -7.77
CA LYS A 197 0.29 9.43 -7.81
C LYS A 197 0.25 10.22 -9.10
N ASN A 198 1.39 10.29 -9.79
CA ASN A 198 1.60 11.14 -10.95
C ASN A 198 1.41 10.40 -12.28
N ILE A 199 1.34 9.06 -12.24
CA ILE A 199 1.08 8.21 -13.40
C ILE A 199 -0.15 7.36 -13.08
N SER A 200 -1.13 7.33 -13.96
CA SER A 200 -2.35 6.54 -13.78
C SER A 200 -2.92 6.06 -15.11
N LYS A 201 -3.94 5.21 -15.02
CA LYS A 201 -4.70 4.72 -16.18
C LYS A 201 -5.95 5.57 -16.41
N ASN A 202 -6.29 5.77 -17.68
CA ASN A 202 -7.61 6.22 -18.06
C ASN A 202 -8.64 5.06 -18.06
N PRO A 203 -9.94 5.33 -18.25
CA PRO A 203 -10.97 4.30 -18.33
C PRO A 203 -10.79 3.27 -19.46
N LEU A 204 -10.02 3.59 -20.49
CA LEU A 204 -9.67 2.67 -21.58
C LEU A 204 -8.47 1.76 -21.26
N GLY A 205 -7.83 1.96 -20.10
CA GLY A 205 -6.66 1.20 -19.66
C GLY A 205 -5.33 1.73 -20.19
N GLU A 206 -5.31 2.89 -20.82
CA GLU A 206 -4.09 3.55 -21.27
C GLU A 206 -3.46 4.36 -20.14
N TRP A 207 -2.14 4.39 -20.10
CA TRP A 207 -1.36 5.09 -19.07
C TRP A 207 -0.88 6.46 -19.54
N GLY A 208 -0.84 7.39 -18.63
CA GLY A 208 -0.27 8.71 -18.85
C GLY A 208 -0.11 9.49 -17.54
N LYS A 209 0.20 10.79 -17.64
CA LYS A 209 0.27 11.65 -16.46
C LYS A 209 -1.11 11.83 -15.83
N SER A 210 -1.21 11.64 -14.51
CA SER A 210 -2.46 11.80 -13.76
C SER A 210 -3.05 13.21 -13.84
N SER A 211 -2.23 14.23 -14.15
CA SER A 211 -2.66 15.61 -14.36
C SER A 211 -3.33 15.84 -15.72
N SER A 212 -3.12 14.92 -16.69
CA SER A 212 -3.68 15.03 -18.03
C SER A 212 -5.19 14.83 -18.03
N PRO A 213 -5.97 15.70 -18.73
CA PRO A 213 -7.40 15.49 -18.94
C PRO A 213 -7.72 14.16 -19.63
N ASN A 214 -6.80 13.65 -20.45
CA ASN A 214 -6.93 12.39 -21.17
C ASN A 214 -6.81 11.16 -20.27
N VAL A 215 -6.25 11.33 -19.09
CA VAL A 215 -6.10 10.27 -18.07
C VAL A 215 -7.11 10.46 -16.94
N HIS A 216 -7.21 11.66 -16.40
CA HIS A 216 -8.12 12.00 -15.32
C HIS A 216 -9.40 12.65 -15.85
N THR A 217 -10.27 11.83 -16.43
CA THR A 217 -11.55 12.26 -16.99
C THR A 217 -12.48 12.78 -15.88
N ARG A 218 -12.92 14.03 -16.00
CA ARG A 218 -13.79 14.68 -15.01
C ARG A 218 -15.19 14.98 -15.54
N GLY A 219 -15.34 15.05 -16.85
CA GLY A 219 -16.58 15.49 -17.48
C GLY A 219 -16.95 14.69 -18.72
N VAL A 220 -18.20 14.88 -19.17
CA VAL A 220 -18.73 14.23 -20.37
C VAL A 220 -17.83 14.46 -21.60
N LYS A 221 -17.23 15.65 -21.72
CA LYS A 221 -16.32 15.98 -22.83
C LYS A 221 -15.11 15.04 -22.86
N ASP A 222 -14.53 14.74 -21.72
CA ASP A 222 -13.32 13.90 -21.62
C ASP A 222 -13.66 12.46 -22.02
N TYR A 223 -14.81 11.95 -21.56
CA TYR A 223 -15.30 10.62 -21.95
C TYR A 223 -15.63 10.56 -23.44
N ALA A 224 -16.33 11.57 -23.97
CA ALA A 224 -16.65 11.66 -25.39
C ALA A 224 -15.38 11.66 -26.25
N PHE A 225 -14.37 12.42 -25.85
CA PHE A 225 -13.07 12.44 -26.52
C PHE A 225 -12.43 11.04 -26.55
N LEU A 226 -12.41 10.33 -25.41
CA LEU A 226 -11.85 8.98 -25.35
C LEU A 226 -12.62 7.99 -26.23
N VAL A 227 -13.96 8.08 -26.27
CA VAL A 227 -14.81 7.21 -27.11
C VAL A 227 -14.53 7.47 -28.58
N MET A 228 -14.54 8.73 -29.03
CA MET A 228 -14.26 9.11 -30.41
C MET A 228 -12.84 8.72 -30.84
N ARG A 229 -11.86 8.90 -29.96
CA ARG A 229 -10.48 8.49 -30.22
C ARG A 229 -10.37 6.97 -30.38
N LYS A 230 -11.04 6.18 -29.55
CA LYS A 230 -11.06 4.72 -29.64
C LYS A 230 -11.74 4.24 -30.92
N HIS A 231 -12.80 4.93 -31.34
CA HIS A 231 -13.55 4.62 -32.57
C HIS A 231 -12.72 4.97 -33.83
N GLY A 232 -11.86 5.98 -33.75
CA GLY A 232 -10.96 6.36 -34.85
C GLY A 232 -11.60 7.14 -36.01
N SER A 233 -12.89 7.48 -35.90
CA SER A 233 -13.63 8.28 -36.91
C SER A 233 -14.69 9.14 -36.22
N PRO A 234 -15.16 10.21 -36.87
CA PRO A 234 -16.26 11.05 -36.37
C PRO A 234 -17.51 10.19 -36.06
N MET A 235 -18.12 10.42 -34.92
CA MET A 235 -19.32 9.75 -34.46
C MET A 235 -20.48 10.74 -34.31
N HIS A 236 -21.70 10.27 -34.54
CA HIS A 236 -22.89 11.07 -34.26
C HIS A 236 -23.07 11.20 -32.73
N PHE A 237 -23.51 12.38 -32.26
CA PHE A 237 -23.62 12.65 -30.81
C PHE A 237 -24.51 11.64 -30.03
N ARG A 238 -25.43 10.95 -30.70
CA ARG A 238 -26.26 9.88 -30.10
C ARG A 238 -25.55 8.56 -29.90
N GLU A 239 -24.39 8.37 -30.56
CA GLU A 239 -23.58 7.15 -30.50
C GLU A 239 -22.43 7.28 -29.50
N VAL A 240 -22.08 8.50 -29.12
CA VAL A 240 -21.07 8.83 -28.11
C VAL A 240 -21.64 8.74 -26.70
#